data_6c487eef7b82709749344e4eda26d439
#
_entry.id   6c487eef7b82709749344e4eda26d439
#
_cell.length_a   1.000
_cell.length_b   1.000
_cell.length_c   1.000
_cell.angle_alpha   90.00
_cell.angle_beta   90.00
_cell.angle_gamma   90.00
#
_symmetry.space_group_name_H-M   'P 1'
#
loop_
_entity.id
_entity.type
_entity.pdbx_description
1 polymer ?
#
loop_
_entity_poly.entity_id
_entity_poly.type
_entity_poly.pdbx_seq_one_letter_code
_entity_poly.pdbx_strand_id
1 'polypeptide(L)'
;MFIFTLYWSDNFFISFLLFRLFAYSVFKVKINNFIYILLAAYLATFLRLTINNNFFISIIGSFLVGFFVSKRLSYSTEKILLSGFFSCFTSFSGFIYFLYTILNQGDWIKFIIFFNLIIIVNLFTMFIGFWISRKIT
;
A
#
# COMPACT_ATOMS: atom_id res chain seq x y z
N MET A 1 34.85 20.84 -8.45
CA MET A 1 34.32 19.69 -9.21
C MET A 1 34.56 18.36 -8.49
N PHE A 2 35.62 18.20 -7.70
CA PHE A 2 35.92 16.95 -6.93
C PHE A 2 35.06 16.71 -5.68
N ILE A 3 34.49 17.73 -5.05
CA ILE A 3 33.67 17.59 -3.82
C ILE A 3 32.26 17.06 -4.12
N PHE A 4 31.75 17.32 -5.30
CA PHE A 4 30.39 16.88 -5.71
C PHE A 4 30.32 15.37 -6.02
N THR A 5 31.41 14.77 -6.47
CA THR A 5 31.50 13.34 -6.79
C THR A 5 31.62 12.47 -5.52
N LEU A 6 32.27 12.94 -4.47
CA LEU A 6 32.39 12.24 -3.18
C LEU A 6 31.03 12.20 -2.45
N TYR A 7 30.27 13.30 -2.46
CA TYR A 7 28.96 13.35 -1.79
C TYR A 7 27.90 12.43 -2.43
N TRP A 8 27.99 12.19 -3.74
CA TRP A 8 27.10 11.25 -4.46
C TRP A 8 27.48 9.79 -4.19
N SER A 9 28.75 9.47 -4.04
CA SER A 9 29.25 8.13 -3.75
C SER A 9 28.79 7.62 -2.39
N ASP A 10 28.85 8.46 -1.35
CA ASP A 10 28.50 8.05 0.01
C ASP A 10 26.99 7.86 0.19
N ASN A 11 26.17 8.72 -0.42
CA ASN A 11 24.70 8.58 -0.41
C ASN A 11 24.24 7.36 -1.20
N PHE A 12 24.89 7.03 -2.31
CA PHE A 12 24.59 5.84 -3.09
C PHE A 12 24.95 4.57 -2.30
N PHE A 13 26.10 4.58 -1.60
CA PHE A 13 26.54 3.45 -0.79
C PHE A 13 25.61 3.22 0.42
N ILE A 14 25.20 4.29 1.11
CA ILE A 14 24.25 4.23 2.22
C ILE A 14 22.88 3.75 1.73
N SER A 15 22.39 4.24 0.58
CA SER A 15 21.13 3.80 -0.02
C SER A 15 21.18 2.32 -0.43
N PHE A 16 22.30 1.87 -0.98
CA PHE A 16 22.52 0.47 -1.34
C PHE A 16 22.61 -0.43 -0.09
N LEU A 17 23.23 0.04 0.98
CA LEU A 17 23.36 -0.67 2.26
C LEU A 17 21.99 -0.77 2.96
N LEU A 18 21.20 0.30 2.95
CA LEU A 18 19.81 0.31 3.44
C LEU A 18 18.92 -0.62 2.60
N PHE A 19 19.08 -0.61 1.28
CA PHE A 19 18.36 -1.53 0.39
C PHE A 19 18.75 -2.99 0.68
N ARG A 20 20.03 -3.28 0.94
CA ARG A 20 20.50 -4.61 1.29
C ARG A 20 20.01 -5.07 2.67
N LEU A 21 19.97 -4.18 3.66
CA LEU A 21 19.39 -4.45 4.99
C LEU A 21 17.87 -4.67 4.89
N PHE A 22 17.18 -3.87 4.09
CA PHE A 22 15.76 -4.03 3.80
C PHE A 22 15.49 -5.36 3.08
N ALA A 23 16.27 -5.68 2.05
CA ALA A 23 16.19 -6.97 1.35
C ALA A 23 16.47 -8.14 2.31
N TYR A 24 17.48 -8.05 3.18
CA TYR A 24 17.80 -9.09 4.16
C TYR A 24 16.69 -9.31 5.18
N SER A 25 16.04 -8.24 5.66
CA SER A 25 14.89 -8.34 6.57
C SER A 25 13.66 -8.97 5.89
N VAL A 26 13.48 -8.71 4.60
CA VAL A 26 12.40 -9.30 3.77
C VAL A 26 12.71 -10.76 3.44
N PHE A 27 13.98 -11.11 3.18
CA PHE A 27 14.40 -12.50 2.84
C PHE A 27 14.37 -13.47 4.02
N LYS A 28 14.32 -13.01 5.27
CA LYS A 28 14.17 -13.86 6.46
C LYS A 28 12.76 -14.46 6.61
N VAL A 29 11.86 -14.22 5.65
CA VAL A 29 10.56 -14.87 5.56
C VAL A 29 10.78 -16.33 5.14
N LYS A 30 10.35 -17.29 5.96
CA LYS A 30 10.33 -18.71 5.58
C LYS A 30 9.71 -18.85 4.18
N ILE A 31 10.32 -19.62 3.31
CA ILE A 31 9.89 -19.84 1.90
C ILE A 31 8.39 -20.12 1.78
N ASN A 32 7.82 -20.87 2.73
CA ASN A 32 6.38 -21.14 2.78
C ASN A 32 5.54 -19.86 2.90
N ASN A 33 5.94 -18.90 3.74
CA ASN A 33 5.21 -17.65 3.88
C ASN A 33 5.28 -16.79 2.62
N PHE A 34 6.38 -16.88 1.86
CA PHE A 34 6.54 -16.18 0.59
C PHE A 34 5.53 -16.68 -0.46
N ILE A 35 5.35 -17.99 -0.57
CA ILE A 35 4.35 -18.58 -1.48
C ILE A 35 2.94 -18.12 -1.12
N TYR A 36 2.59 -18.09 0.17
CA TYR A 36 1.28 -17.59 0.61
C TYR A 36 1.08 -16.10 0.32
N ILE A 37 2.13 -15.28 0.46
CA ILE A 37 2.09 -13.85 0.08
C ILE A 37 1.85 -13.70 -1.42
N LEU A 38 2.53 -14.48 -2.27
CA LEU A 38 2.33 -14.46 -3.72
C LEU A 38 0.91 -14.87 -4.12
N LEU A 39 0.37 -15.94 -3.52
CA LEU A 39 -0.99 -16.39 -3.77
C LEU A 39 -2.01 -15.32 -3.34
N ALA A 40 -1.81 -14.71 -2.18
CA ALA A 40 -2.67 -13.63 -1.70
C ALA A 40 -2.62 -12.40 -2.61
N ALA A 41 -1.44 -12.02 -3.10
CA ALA A 41 -1.25 -10.95 -4.07
C ALA A 41 -1.93 -11.24 -5.41
N TYR A 42 -1.81 -12.47 -5.90
CA TYR A 42 -2.47 -12.91 -7.13
C TYR A 42 -4.00 -12.83 -7.02
N LEU A 43 -4.57 -13.36 -5.94
CA LEU A 43 -6.02 -13.28 -5.67
C LEU A 43 -6.50 -11.83 -5.55
N ALA A 44 -5.74 -10.99 -4.86
CA ALA A 44 -6.07 -9.57 -4.72
C ALA A 44 -6.09 -8.84 -6.08
N THR A 45 -5.09 -9.10 -6.92
CA THR A 45 -5.02 -8.54 -8.28
C THR A 45 -6.16 -9.02 -9.15
N PHE A 46 -6.51 -10.30 -9.07
CA PHE A 46 -7.64 -10.87 -9.80
C PHE A 46 -8.96 -10.22 -9.39
N LEU A 47 -9.24 -10.12 -8.07
CA LEU A 47 -10.42 -9.44 -7.54
C LEU A 47 -10.48 -7.96 -7.97
N ARG A 48 -9.33 -7.30 -8.00
CA ARG A 48 -9.25 -5.93 -8.47
C ARG A 48 -9.62 -5.78 -9.96
N LEU A 49 -9.22 -6.71 -10.81
CA LEU A 49 -9.54 -6.68 -12.24
C LEU A 49 -11.05 -6.84 -12.50
N THR A 50 -11.78 -7.52 -11.61
CA THR A 50 -13.24 -7.67 -11.73
C THR A 50 -14.02 -6.41 -11.34
N ILE A 51 -13.42 -5.53 -10.53
CA ILE A 51 -14.05 -4.30 -10.07
C ILE A 51 -13.46 -3.11 -10.84
N ASN A 52 -14.22 -2.57 -11.78
CA ASN A 52 -13.76 -1.51 -12.70
C ASN A 52 -13.73 -0.10 -12.07
N ASN A 53 -13.81 0.03 -10.74
CA ASN A 53 -13.80 1.32 -10.04
C ASN A 53 -12.70 1.39 -8.98
N ASN A 54 -11.59 2.06 -9.33
CA ASN A 54 -10.43 2.21 -8.44
C ASN A 54 -10.74 2.94 -7.12
N PHE A 55 -11.70 3.88 -7.14
CA PHE A 55 -12.10 4.60 -5.94
C PHE A 55 -12.82 3.69 -4.95
N PHE A 56 -13.75 2.88 -5.44
CA PHE A 56 -14.51 1.93 -4.63
C PHE A 56 -13.60 0.84 -4.02
N ILE A 57 -12.63 0.35 -4.79
CA ILE A 57 -11.61 -0.60 -4.32
C ILE A 57 -10.78 0.00 -3.18
N SER A 58 -10.38 1.27 -3.30
CA SER A 58 -9.60 1.96 -2.29
C SER A 58 -10.36 2.07 -0.96
N ILE A 59 -11.65 2.40 -1.00
CA ILE A 59 -12.52 2.50 0.18
C ILE A 59 -12.68 1.13 0.85
N ILE A 60 -13.03 0.10 0.09
CA ILE A 60 -13.17 -1.26 0.63
C ILE A 60 -11.84 -1.75 1.21
N GLY A 61 -10.74 -1.53 0.51
CA GLY A 61 -9.42 -1.92 0.98
C GLY A 61 -9.05 -1.22 2.29
N SER A 62 -9.30 0.09 2.42
CA SER A 62 -9.04 0.85 3.64
C SER A 62 -9.90 0.36 4.81
N PHE A 63 -11.18 0.05 4.56
CA PHE A 63 -12.07 -0.54 5.56
C PHE A 63 -11.53 -1.89 6.06
N LEU A 64 -11.18 -2.78 5.16
CA LEU A 64 -10.66 -4.11 5.49
C LEU A 64 -9.32 -4.02 6.24
N VAL A 65 -8.42 -3.15 5.81
CA VAL A 65 -7.16 -2.91 6.54
C VAL A 65 -7.45 -2.49 7.99
N GLY A 66 -8.33 -1.50 8.20
CA GLY A 66 -8.71 -1.07 9.55
C GLY A 66 -9.30 -2.20 10.38
N PHE A 67 -10.17 -2.99 9.77
CA PHE A 67 -10.82 -4.13 10.44
C PHE A 67 -9.81 -5.22 10.85
N PHE A 68 -8.90 -5.60 9.98
CA PHE A 68 -7.93 -6.67 10.26
C PHE A 68 -6.78 -6.23 11.16
N VAL A 69 -6.33 -4.98 11.07
CA VAL A 69 -5.31 -4.43 11.98
C VAL A 69 -5.81 -4.42 13.44
N SER A 70 -7.11 -4.20 13.64
CA SER A 70 -7.71 -4.27 14.98
C SER A 70 -7.73 -5.67 15.57
N LYS A 71 -7.81 -6.71 14.74
CA LYS A 71 -7.74 -8.11 15.19
C LYS A 71 -6.29 -8.50 15.40
N ARG A 72 -5.91 -8.87 16.61
CA ARG A 72 -4.57 -9.40 16.94
C ARG A 72 -4.32 -10.73 16.23
N LEU A 73 -4.05 -10.68 14.94
CA LEU A 73 -3.70 -11.85 14.14
C LEU A 73 -2.30 -12.34 14.48
N SER A 74 -2.00 -13.60 14.17
CA SER A 74 -0.63 -14.09 14.26
C SER A 74 0.27 -13.28 13.29
N TYR A 75 1.51 -13.02 13.67
CA TYR A 75 2.47 -12.25 12.88
C TYR A 75 2.56 -12.72 11.42
N SER A 76 2.51 -14.02 11.19
CA SER A 76 2.56 -14.62 9.86
C SER A 76 1.32 -14.28 9.03
N THR A 77 0.12 -14.41 9.60
CA THR A 77 -1.16 -14.12 8.93
C THR A 77 -1.30 -12.63 8.65
N GLU A 78 -0.93 -11.78 9.60
CA GLU A 78 -0.92 -10.33 9.44
C GLU A 78 -0.03 -9.91 8.27
N LYS A 79 1.18 -10.45 8.18
CA LYS A 79 2.12 -10.18 7.10
C LYS A 79 1.59 -10.61 5.74
N ILE A 80 0.97 -11.79 5.63
CA ILE A 80 0.39 -12.28 4.38
C ILE A 80 -0.77 -11.37 3.93
N LEU A 81 -1.64 -10.98 4.85
CA LEU A 81 -2.78 -10.11 4.53
C LEU A 81 -2.33 -8.69 4.18
N LEU A 82 -1.51 -8.05 5.03
CA LEU A 82 -1.12 -6.65 4.81
C LEU A 82 -0.17 -6.49 3.62
N SER A 83 0.90 -7.28 3.56
CA SER A 83 1.91 -7.15 2.51
C SER A 83 1.55 -7.88 1.21
N GLY A 84 0.75 -8.96 1.27
CA GLY A 84 0.29 -9.70 0.11
C GLY A 84 -1.02 -9.14 -0.44
N PHE A 85 -2.11 -9.40 0.26
CA PHE A 85 -3.44 -9.11 -0.24
C PHE A 85 -3.75 -7.62 -0.33
N PHE A 86 -3.67 -6.88 0.79
CA PHE A 86 -4.12 -5.50 0.81
C PHE A 86 -3.22 -4.56 0.01
N SER A 87 -1.91 -4.77 0.00
CA SER A 87 -1.00 -3.93 -0.79
C SER A 87 -1.28 -4.03 -2.30
N CYS A 88 -1.63 -5.22 -2.80
CA CYS A 88 -1.99 -5.44 -4.20
C CYS A 88 -3.43 -5.02 -4.51
N PHE A 89 -4.35 -5.22 -3.56
CA PHE A 89 -5.76 -4.86 -3.72
C PHE A 89 -5.96 -3.35 -3.79
N THR A 90 -5.38 -2.58 -2.87
CA THR A 90 -5.56 -1.12 -2.80
C THR A 90 -4.74 -0.34 -3.81
N SER A 91 -3.79 -0.97 -4.49
CA SER A 91 -2.84 -0.42 -5.48
C SER A 91 -2.86 1.11 -5.70
N PHE A 92 -1.81 1.75 -5.23
CA PHE A 92 -1.59 3.19 -5.37
C PHE A 92 -1.48 3.65 -6.84
N SER A 93 -1.05 2.77 -7.74
CA SER A 93 -0.87 3.10 -9.16
C SER A 93 -2.17 3.52 -9.87
N GLY A 94 -3.30 2.87 -9.59
CA GLY A 94 -4.60 3.24 -10.16
C GLY A 94 -5.06 4.62 -9.70
N PHE A 95 -4.75 4.99 -8.46
CA PHE A 95 -5.02 6.32 -7.93
C PHE A 95 -4.14 7.39 -8.59
N ILE A 96 -2.85 7.15 -8.74
CA ILE A 96 -1.93 8.07 -9.44
C ILE A 96 -2.36 8.27 -10.89
N TYR A 97 -2.77 7.19 -11.58
CA TYR A 97 -3.28 7.30 -12.95
C TYR A 97 -4.52 8.21 -13.04
N PHE A 98 -5.48 8.05 -12.12
CA PHE A 98 -6.65 8.91 -12.04
C PHE A 98 -6.28 10.39 -11.80
N LEU A 99 -5.38 10.66 -10.86
CA LEU A 99 -4.90 12.01 -10.59
C LEU A 99 -4.14 12.60 -11.80
N TYR A 100 -3.34 11.79 -12.47
CA TYR A 100 -2.63 12.19 -13.68
C TYR A 100 -3.59 12.61 -14.79
N THR A 101 -4.71 11.90 -15.00
CA THR A 101 -5.71 12.28 -16.01
C THR A 101 -6.33 13.64 -15.73
N ILE A 102 -6.61 13.97 -14.46
CA ILE A 102 -7.12 15.29 -14.05
C ILE A 102 -6.06 16.38 -14.30
N LEU A 103 -4.82 16.10 -13.97
CA LEU A 103 -3.70 17.03 -14.14
C LEU A 103 -3.44 17.32 -15.62
N ASN A 104 -3.56 16.32 -16.48
CA ASN A 104 -3.39 16.45 -17.92
C ASN A 104 -4.53 17.28 -18.59
N GLN A 105 -5.69 17.39 -17.92
CA GLN A 105 -6.77 18.28 -18.32
C GLN A 105 -6.54 19.75 -17.92
N GLY A 106 -5.44 20.05 -17.19
CA GLY A 106 -5.11 21.40 -16.71
C GLY A 106 -5.85 21.84 -15.46
N ASP A 107 -6.65 20.98 -14.85
CA ASP A 107 -7.51 21.29 -13.70
C ASP A 107 -6.78 21.12 -12.36
N TRP A 108 -5.81 21.97 -12.07
CA TRP A 108 -5.02 21.93 -10.81
C TRP A 108 -5.86 21.98 -9.54
N ILE A 109 -6.94 22.75 -9.56
CA ILE A 109 -7.83 22.89 -8.40
C ILE A 109 -8.53 21.56 -8.12
N LYS A 110 -9.07 20.91 -9.16
CA LYS A 110 -9.69 19.59 -9.02
C LYS A 110 -8.70 18.55 -8.54
N PHE A 111 -7.46 18.58 -9.06
CA PHE A 111 -6.41 17.69 -8.60
C PHE A 111 -6.19 17.78 -7.09
N ILE A 112 -6.00 18.99 -6.54
CA ILE A 112 -5.76 19.19 -5.11
C ILE A 112 -6.97 18.75 -4.28
N ILE A 113 -8.19 19.07 -4.73
CA ILE A 113 -9.42 18.68 -4.03
C ILE A 113 -9.56 17.16 -3.99
N PHE A 114 -9.46 16.47 -5.12
CA PHE A 114 -9.60 15.01 -5.17
C PHE A 114 -8.48 14.29 -4.43
N PHE A 115 -7.25 14.79 -4.47
CA PHE A 115 -6.13 14.24 -3.72
C PHE A 115 -6.41 14.23 -2.21
N ASN A 116 -6.80 15.37 -1.66
CA ASN A 116 -7.12 15.49 -0.24
C ASN A 116 -8.38 14.72 0.14
N LEU A 117 -9.43 14.78 -0.67
CA LEU A 117 -10.68 14.09 -0.43
C LEU A 117 -10.49 12.57 -0.32
N ILE A 118 -9.73 11.96 -1.22
CA ILE A 118 -9.48 10.53 -1.21
C ILE A 118 -8.69 10.11 0.04
N ILE A 119 -7.69 10.90 0.44
CA ILE A 119 -6.92 10.63 1.67
C ILE A 119 -7.85 10.66 2.89
N ILE A 120 -8.65 11.71 3.03
CA ILE A 120 -9.57 11.87 4.16
C ILE A 120 -10.60 10.73 4.20
N VAL A 121 -11.22 10.40 3.07
CA VAL A 121 -12.22 9.32 2.98
C VAL A 121 -11.59 7.98 3.35
N ASN A 122 -10.40 7.66 2.85
CA ASN A 122 -9.73 6.40 3.16
C ASN A 122 -9.33 6.29 4.63
N LEU A 123 -8.80 7.37 5.24
CA LEU A 123 -8.49 7.39 6.66
C LEU A 123 -9.74 7.22 7.52
N PHE A 124 -10.83 7.91 7.18
CA PHE A 124 -12.09 7.81 7.89
C PHE A 124 -12.68 6.40 7.79
N THR A 125 -12.67 5.81 6.60
CA THR A 125 -13.16 4.45 6.36
C THR A 125 -12.32 3.41 7.10
N MET A 126 -10.99 3.57 7.13
CA MET A 126 -10.09 2.73 7.92
C MET A 126 -10.41 2.83 9.42
N PHE A 127 -10.66 4.02 9.91
CA PHE A 127 -11.05 4.26 11.32
C PHE A 127 -12.37 3.56 11.67
N ILE A 128 -13.37 3.65 10.79
CA ILE A 128 -14.64 2.94 10.96
C ILE A 128 -14.41 1.42 11.02
N GLY A 129 -13.63 0.87 10.10
CA GLY A 129 -13.28 -0.55 10.10
C GLY A 129 -12.62 -1.00 11.41
N PHE A 130 -11.68 -0.20 11.89
CA PHE A 130 -11.00 -0.44 13.17
C PHE A 130 -11.97 -0.40 14.36
N TRP A 131 -12.85 0.58 14.41
CA TRP A 131 -13.82 0.75 15.48
C TRP A 131 -14.84 -0.38 15.53
N ILE A 132 -15.38 -0.76 14.36
CA ILE A 132 -16.33 -1.89 14.25
C ILE A 132 -15.67 -3.20 14.70
N SER A 133 -14.46 -3.46 14.26
CA SER A 133 -13.72 -4.66 14.66
C SER A 133 -13.52 -4.75 16.17
N ARG A 134 -13.20 -3.65 16.83
CA ARG A 134 -13.07 -3.59 18.30
C ARG A 134 -14.37 -3.82 19.05
N LYS A 135 -15.50 -3.49 18.45
CA LYS A 135 -16.81 -3.66 19.09
C LYS A 135 -17.33 -5.12 18.99
N ILE A 136 -16.80 -5.87 18.02
CA ILE A 136 -17.21 -7.26 17.76
C ILE A 136 -16.30 -8.25 18.52
N THR A 137 -15.09 -7.84 18.88
CA THR A 137 -14.11 -8.67 19.61
C THR A 137 -14.17 -8.40 21.10
#